data_e11cf4869158b4715b2f3611277cec90
#
_entry.id   e11cf4869158b4715b2f3611277cec90
#
_cell.length_a   1.000
_cell.length_b   1.000
_cell.length_c   1.000
_cell.angle_alpha   90.00
_cell.angle_beta   90.00
_cell.angle_gamma   90.00
#
_symmetry.space_group_name_H-M   'P 1'
#
loop_
_entity.id
_entity.type
_entity.pdbx_description
1 polymer ?
#
loop_
_entity_poly.entity_id
_entity_poly.type
_entity_poly.pdbx_seq_one_letter_code
_entity_poly.pdbx_strand_id
1 'polypeptide(L)'
;MKILKSSIAAIALCASSISMAQHAENAYAFPVQINVEQGIIEGEFDVRNNIQSFKGVPFAKPPVGELRWKAPQAPDKWSGIRQTKKFGPRAVQPALFGDMGFRSDGMSEDCLYLNVWSPTKSNDEKLPVLVYFYGGGFAAGDGSEYRYDGENMAKKGIVTVTVNYRLNIFGFFSHPELSKETSYKGSGNYGLLDQNAALKWVQANIAKFGGDPKRVTIAGESAGSASVSAQMASPLSKNLIAGAIGESGSLLTATPLADAEKLGVDFATKAGAKSLKDLRALSTFELYQKY
;
A
#
# COMPACT_ATOMS: atom_id res chain seq x y z
N MET A 1 -29.01 41.27 -16.64
CA MET A 1 -29.52 40.52 -15.49
C MET A 1 -30.20 39.17 -15.82
N LYS A 2 -30.29 38.76 -17.12
CA LYS A 2 -30.88 37.46 -17.52
C LYS A 2 -29.84 36.32 -17.73
N ILE A 3 -28.57 36.62 -17.90
CA ILE A 3 -27.51 35.63 -18.16
C ILE A 3 -27.02 34.92 -16.86
N LEU A 4 -27.15 35.59 -15.70
CA LEU A 4 -26.66 35.05 -14.45
C LEU A 4 -27.57 33.94 -13.85
N LYS A 5 -28.86 33.89 -14.22
CA LYS A 5 -29.82 32.88 -13.74
C LYS A 5 -29.71 31.53 -14.45
N SER A 6 -29.24 31.51 -15.70
CA SER A 6 -29.08 30.28 -16.48
C SER A 6 -27.85 29.46 -16.01
N SER A 7 -26.77 30.12 -15.56
CA SER A 7 -25.57 29.47 -15.13
C SER A 7 -25.73 28.75 -13.75
N ILE A 8 -26.56 29.31 -12.87
CA ILE A 8 -26.82 28.71 -11.54
C ILE A 8 -27.70 27.46 -11.68
N ALA A 9 -28.66 27.44 -12.60
CA ALA A 9 -29.49 26.27 -12.83
C ALA A 9 -28.73 25.10 -13.44
N ALA A 10 -27.75 25.36 -14.34
CA ALA A 10 -26.92 24.32 -14.94
C ALA A 10 -25.95 23.68 -13.93
N ILE A 11 -25.39 24.49 -13.01
CA ILE A 11 -24.50 23.98 -11.95
C ILE A 11 -25.28 23.14 -10.93
N ALA A 12 -26.50 23.54 -10.58
CA ALA A 12 -27.36 22.78 -9.68
C ALA A 12 -27.83 21.44 -10.28
N LEU A 13 -28.11 21.39 -11.61
CA LEU A 13 -28.45 20.14 -12.29
C LEU A 13 -27.26 19.17 -12.38
N CYS A 14 -26.04 19.67 -12.65
CA CYS A 14 -24.84 18.82 -12.66
C CYS A 14 -24.51 18.28 -11.25
N ALA A 15 -24.65 19.10 -10.21
CA ALA A 15 -24.43 18.66 -8.84
C ALA A 15 -25.44 17.60 -8.37
N SER A 16 -26.70 17.74 -8.77
CA SER A 16 -27.74 16.75 -8.45
C SER A 16 -27.59 15.45 -9.22
N SER A 17 -27.13 15.48 -10.48
CA SER A 17 -26.87 14.28 -11.28
C SER A 17 -25.64 13.51 -10.79
N ILE A 18 -24.60 14.19 -10.33
CA ILE A 18 -23.42 13.55 -9.72
C ILE A 18 -23.80 12.90 -8.38
N SER A 19 -24.62 13.57 -7.57
CA SER A 19 -25.12 13.02 -6.31
C SER A 19 -26.02 11.79 -6.52
N MET A 20 -26.87 11.80 -7.54
CA MET A 20 -27.73 10.65 -7.87
C MET A 20 -26.94 9.47 -8.44
N ALA A 21 -25.90 9.71 -9.25
CA ALA A 21 -25.04 8.67 -9.75
C ALA A 21 -24.24 7.99 -8.61
N GLN A 22 -23.74 8.76 -7.67
CA GLN A 22 -23.02 8.26 -6.50
C GLN A 22 -23.97 7.46 -5.54
N HIS A 23 -25.22 7.84 -5.41
CA HIS A 23 -26.24 7.10 -4.65
C HIS A 23 -26.68 5.82 -5.37
N ALA A 24 -26.70 5.81 -6.71
CA ALA A 24 -27.04 4.63 -7.49
C ALA A 24 -25.92 3.55 -7.44
N GLU A 25 -24.64 3.95 -7.39
CA GLU A 25 -23.52 3.03 -7.20
C GLU A 25 -23.59 2.30 -5.85
N ASN A 26 -23.99 2.98 -4.79
CA ASN A 26 -24.13 2.41 -3.44
C ASN A 26 -25.37 1.54 -3.24
N ALA A 27 -26.37 1.59 -4.13
CA ALA A 27 -27.62 0.82 -3.98
C ALA A 27 -27.44 -0.71 -4.08
N TYR A 28 -26.30 -1.18 -4.57
CA TYR A 28 -25.99 -2.61 -4.75
C TYR A 28 -24.84 -3.10 -3.88
N ALA A 29 -24.30 -2.24 -3.03
CA ALA A 29 -23.22 -2.58 -2.11
C ALA A 29 -23.77 -2.79 -0.70
N PHE A 30 -23.50 -3.96 -0.11
CA PHE A 30 -23.90 -4.31 1.25
C PHE A 30 -22.69 -4.47 2.15
N PRO A 31 -22.79 -4.14 3.45
CA PRO A 31 -21.69 -4.35 4.37
C PRO A 31 -21.37 -5.85 4.52
N VAL A 32 -20.10 -6.19 4.51
CA VAL A 32 -19.60 -7.53 4.78
C VAL A 32 -18.49 -7.46 5.81
N GLN A 33 -18.52 -8.33 6.82
CA GLN A 33 -17.56 -8.32 7.92
C GLN A 33 -16.68 -9.55 7.90
N ILE A 34 -15.38 -9.35 8.14
CA ILE A 34 -14.40 -10.43 8.30
C ILE A 34 -13.61 -10.19 9.60
N ASN A 35 -13.40 -11.26 10.35
CA ASN A 35 -12.57 -11.24 11.56
C ASN A 35 -11.11 -11.59 11.18
N VAL A 36 -10.25 -10.58 11.00
CA VAL A 36 -8.80 -10.74 10.82
C VAL A 36 -8.10 -10.90 12.17
N GLU A 37 -6.80 -11.20 12.18
CA GLU A 37 -6.06 -11.42 13.45
C GLU A 37 -6.14 -10.23 14.42
N GLN A 38 -6.25 -9.01 13.90
CA GLN A 38 -6.23 -7.79 14.69
C GLN A 38 -7.61 -7.35 15.17
N GLY A 39 -8.70 -7.85 14.57
CA GLY A 39 -10.08 -7.48 14.92
C GLY A 39 -11.04 -7.61 13.74
N ILE A 40 -12.23 -7.06 13.88
CA ILE A 40 -13.25 -7.11 12.82
C ILE A 40 -13.05 -5.93 11.86
N ILE A 41 -13.04 -6.23 10.57
CA ILE A 41 -13.11 -5.24 9.49
C ILE A 41 -14.43 -5.34 8.75
N GLU A 42 -14.95 -4.21 8.27
CA GLU A 42 -16.15 -4.15 7.45
C GLU A 42 -15.84 -3.51 6.09
N GLY A 43 -16.01 -4.29 5.05
CA GLY A 43 -15.93 -3.88 3.65
C GLY A 43 -17.28 -3.83 2.98
N GLU A 44 -17.29 -3.97 1.68
CA GLU A 44 -18.47 -3.91 0.82
C GLU A 44 -18.59 -5.19 -0.03
N PHE A 45 -19.80 -5.67 -0.19
CA PHE A 45 -20.16 -6.73 -1.13
C PHE A 45 -21.03 -6.14 -2.26
N ASP A 46 -20.48 -6.09 -3.47
CA ASP A 46 -21.25 -5.72 -4.68
C ASP A 46 -21.99 -6.95 -5.22
N VAL A 47 -23.30 -6.96 -5.09
CA VAL A 47 -24.16 -8.06 -5.52
C VAL A 47 -24.21 -8.22 -7.03
N ARG A 48 -23.98 -7.17 -7.82
CA ARG A 48 -24.00 -7.23 -9.31
C ARG A 48 -22.80 -8.01 -9.84
N ASN A 49 -21.64 -7.80 -9.23
CA ASN A 49 -20.39 -8.42 -9.62
C ASN A 49 -20.07 -9.67 -8.78
N ASN A 50 -20.79 -9.86 -7.67
CA ASN A 50 -20.54 -10.91 -6.68
C ASN A 50 -19.10 -10.83 -6.13
N ILE A 51 -18.64 -9.60 -5.80
CA ILE A 51 -17.28 -9.30 -5.31
C ILE A 51 -17.37 -8.63 -3.95
N GLN A 52 -16.60 -9.14 -3.00
CA GLN A 52 -16.31 -8.47 -1.74
C GLN A 52 -15.07 -7.59 -1.90
N SER A 53 -15.10 -6.37 -1.38
CA SER A 53 -13.94 -5.48 -1.38
C SER A 53 -13.68 -4.89 -0.01
N PHE A 54 -12.41 -4.88 0.39
CA PHE A 54 -11.92 -4.29 1.64
C PHE A 54 -10.76 -3.38 1.29
N LYS A 55 -10.89 -2.08 1.52
CA LYS A 55 -9.94 -1.04 1.13
C LYS A 55 -9.38 -0.36 2.38
N GLY A 56 -8.08 -0.08 2.39
CA GLY A 56 -7.44 0.56 3.55
C GLY A 56 -7.34 -0.35 4.78
N VAL A 57 -7.05 -1.63 4.57
CA VAL A 57 -6.81 -2.58 5.66
C VAL A 57 -5.39 -2.41 6.18
N PRO A 58 -5.15 -2.07 7.46
CA PRO A 58 -3.81 -1.89 7.99
C PRO A 58 -3.12 -3.25 8.14
N PHE A 59 -1.91 -3.37 7.62
CA PHE A 59 -1.08 -4.57 7.78
C PHE A 59 0.14 -4.36 8.68
N ALA A 60 0.43 -3.11 9.06
CA ALA A 60 1.48 -2.75 9.98
C ALA A 60 1.10 -1.51 10.80
N LYS A 61 1.83 -1.23 11.88
CA LYS A 61 1.73 0.03 12.62
C LYS A 61 2.14 1.21 11.74
N PRO A 62 1.54 2.40 11.95
CA PRO A 62 1.99 3.62 11.29
C PRO A 62 3.49 3.85 11.51
N PRO A 63 4.30 3.96 10.44
CA PRO A 63 5.75 4.14 10.55
C PRO A 63 6.13 5.61 10.77
N VAL A 64 5.57 6.23 11.80
CA VAL A 64 5.71 7.65 12.13
C VAL A 64 6.55 7.86 13.38
N GLY A 65 7.11 9.07 13.56
CA GLY A 65 7.88 9.44 14.75
C GLY A 65 9.05 8.48 14.99
N GLU A 66 9.09 7.83 16.16
CA GLU A 66 10.14 6.88 16.51
C GLU A 66 10.14 5.60 15.64
N LEU A 67 9.05 5.30 14.92
CA LEU A 67 8.98 4.19 13.98
C LEU A 67 9.42 4.56 12.55
N ARG A 68 9.68 5.86 12.28
CA ARG A 68 10.27 6.30 11.01
C ARG A 68 11.63 5.61 10.83
N TRP A 69 11.83 5.00 9.67
CA TRP A 69 13.03 4.21 9.33
C TRP A 69 13.28 3.02 10.28
N LYS A 70 12.21 2.40 10.74
CA LYS A 70 12.29 1.08 11.38
C LYS A 70 11.57 0.02 10.54
N ALA A 71 11.94 -1.24 10.76
CA ALA A 71 11.20 -2.35 10.18
C ALA A 71 9.72 -2.27 10.60
N PRO A 72 8.77 -2.62 9.71
CA PRO A 72 7.36 -2.57 10.03
C PRO A 72 7.04 -3.49 11.21
N GLN A 73 6.15 -3.01 12.08
CA GLN A 73 5.67 -3.76 13.24
C GLN A 73 4.23 -4.20 12.99
N ALA A 74 3.84 -5.33 13.56
CA ALA A 74 2.45 -5.79 13.47
C ALA A 74 1.48 -4.73 13.97
N PRO A 75 0.32 -4.55 13.32
CA PRO A 75 -0.66 -3.57 13.76
C PRO A 75 -1.22 -3.94 15.13
N ASP A 76 -1.62 -2.93 15.90
CA ASP A 76 -2.28 -3.17 17.18
C ASP A 76 -3.66 -3.81 16.94
N LYS A 77 -4.10 -4.61 17.91
CA LYS A 77 -5.47 -5.13 17.93
C LYS A 77 -6.43 -3.99 18.24
N TRP A 78 -7.62 -4.04 17.65
CA TRP A 78 -8.68 -3.08 17.92
C TRP A 78 -9.96 -3.78 18.40
N SER A 79 -10.75 -3.05 19.16
CA SER A 79 -12.11 -3.43 19.54
C SER A 79 -13.13 -2.81 18.59
N GLY A 80 -14.28 -3.45 18.43
CA GLY A 80 -15.32 -2.99 17.52
C GLY A 80 -15.01 -3.28 16.05
N ILE A 81 -15.73 -2.62 15.16
CA ILE A 81 -15.69 -2.82 13.72
C ILE A 81 -14.91 -1.68 13.07
N ARG A 82 -13.82 -2.01 12.37
CA ARG A 82 -13.06 -1.06 11.58
C ARG A 82 -13.61 -0.98 10.16
N GLN A 83 -13.97 0.22 9.72
CA GLN A 83 -14.45 0.46 8.35
C GLN A 83 -13.29 0.36 7.36
N THR A 84 -13.47 -0.46 6.33
CA THR A 84 -12.48 -0.69 5.25
C THR A 84 -13.14 -0.55 3.88
N LYS A 85 -13.88 0.56 3.70
CA LYS A 85 -14.62 0.89 2.47
C LYS A 85 -13.90 1.92 1.60
N LYS A 86 -12.87 2.60 2.16
CA LYS A 86 -12.07 3.62 1.46
C LYS A 86 -10.60 3.23 1.46
N PHE A 87 -9.90 3.58 0.40
CA PHE A 87 -8.45 3.42 0.32
C PHE A 87 -7.77 4.19 1.45
N GLY A 88 -6.75 3.61 2.06
CA GLY A 88 -5.87 4.33 2.97
C GLY A 88 -5.03 5.38 2.23
N PRO A 89 -4.43 6.34 2.95
CA PRO A 89 -3.55 7.32 2.33
C PRO A 89 -2.36 6.65 1.65
N ARG A 90 -1.95 7.21 0.49
CA ARG A 90 -0.75 6.77 -0.20
C ARG A 90 0.52 7.24 0.51
N ALA A 91 1.63 6.58 0.24
CA ALA A 91 2.94 7.01 0.70
C ALA A 91 3.26 8.44 0.23
N VAL A 92 4.01 9.20 1.02
CA VAL A 92 4.49 10.54 0.66
C VAL A 92 5.33 10.46 -0.61
N GLN A 93 4.96 11.23 -1.64
CA GLN A 93 5.53 11.11 -2.98
C GLN A 93 5.30 12.36 -3.82
N PRO A 94 6.17 12.66 -4.81
CA PRO A 94 5.92 13.69 -5.81
C PRO A 94 4.95 13.19 -6.88
N ALA A 95 4.35 14.11 -7.63
CA ALA A 95 3.64 13.81 -8.87
C ALA A 95 4.66 13.65 -10.01
N LEU A 96 5.24 12.45 -10.14
CA LEU A 96 6.29 12.18 -11.14
C LEU A 96 5.74 11.78 -12.51
N PHE A 97 4.63 11.05 -12.53
CA PHE A 97 4.08 10.47 -13.75
C PHE A 97 2.67 11.00 -13.99
N GLY A 98 2.46 11.67 -15.13
CA GLY A 98 1.20 12.33 -15.44
C GLY A 98 0.03 11.40 -15.76
N ASP A 99 0.30 10.12 -15.97
CA ASP A 99 -0.68 9.07 -16.29
C ASP A 99 -1.13 8.24 -15.06
N MET A 100 -0.56 8.50 -13.87
CA MET A 100 -0.98 7.86 -12.63
C MET A 100 -2.23 8.51 -12.05
N GLY A 101 -3.30 7.74 -11.89
CA GLY A 101 -4.57 8.17 -11.30
C GLY A 101 -4.85 7.46 -9.98
N PHE A 102 -4.76 8.19 -8.86
CA PHE A 102 -4.96 7.64 -7.52
C PHE A 102 -6.35 7.97 -6.97
N ARG A 103 -6.97 7.01 -6.27
CA ARG A 103 -8.27 7.14 -5.61
C ARG A 103 -8.17 7.32 -4.09
N SER A 104 -6.95 7.30 -3.55
CA SER A 104 -6.69 7.56 -2.13
C SER A 104 -6.81 9.04 -1.79
N ASP A 105 -7.28 9.35 -0.58
CA ASP A 105 -7.41 10.70 -0.06
C ASP A 105 -6.07 11.20 0.53
N GLY A 106 -5.23 11.81 -0.31
CA GLY A 106 -3.99 12.44 0.14
C GLY A 106 -2.82 11.48 0.40
N MET A 107 -1.77 12.01 1.01
CA MET A 107 -0.50 11.34 1.32
C MET A 107 -0.24 11.36 2.82
N SER A 108 0.41 10.32 3.34
CA SER A 108 0.84 10.25 4.75
C SER A 108 2.04 9.32 4.89
N GLU A 109 2.84 9.50 5.94
CA GLU A 109 3.75 8.46 6.40
C GLU A 109 2.98 7.25 6.96
N ASP A 110 1.79 7.46 7.54
CA ASP A 110 0.84 6.39 7.87
C ASP A 110 0.19 5.88 6.59
N CYS A 111 0.91 5.04 5.84
CA CYS A 111 0.52 4.54 4.51
C CYS A 111 0.50 3.02 4.40
N LEU A 112 0.78 2.27 5.47
CA LEU A 112 0.93 0.81 5.43
C LEU A 112 -0.42 0.11 5.43
N TYR A 113 -1.14 0.25 4.32
CA TYR A 113 -2.45 -0.31 4.06
C TYR A 113 -2.42 -1.20 2.82
N LEU A 114 -3.26 -2.21 2.82
CA LEU A 114 -3.53 -3.06 1.66
C LEU A 114 -5.03 -3.06 1.33
N ASN A 115 -5.35 -3.52 0.14
CA ASN A 115 -6.72 -3.65 -0.33
C ASN A 115 -6.94 -5.09 -0.80
N VAL A 116 -8.13 -5.63 -0.57
CA VAL A 116 -8.48 -7.01 -0.95
C VAL A 116 -9.76 -7.01 -1.75
N TRP A 117 -9.78 -7.71 -2.87
CA TRP A 117 -10.97 -8.06 -3.65
C TRP A 117 -11.10 -9.57 -3.71
N SER A 118 -12.28 -10.07 -3.36
CA SER A 118 -12.53 -11.50 -3.33
C SER A 118 -13.88 -11.85 -3.98
N PRO A 119 -13.89 -12.83 -4.89
CA PRO A 119 -15.13 -13.37 -5.48
C PRO A 119 -15.75 -14.47 -4.62
N THR A 120 -15.21 -14.72 -3.42
CA THR A 120 -15.57 -15.88 -2.61
C THR A 120 -17.03 -15.89 -2.21
N LYS A 121 -17.62 -17.07 -2.23
CA LYS A 121 -18.95 -17.38 -1.69
C LYS A 121 -18.84 -18.08 -0.34
N SER A 122 -17.70 -18.68 -0.06
CA SER A 122 -17.38 -19.31 1.23
C SER A 122 -15.87 -19.30 1.49
N ASN A 123 -15.47 -19.39 2.76
CA ASN A 123 -14.06 -19.38 3.15
C ASN A 123 -13.30 -20.67 2.77
N ASP A 124 -14.02 -21.71 2.30
CA ASP A 124 -13.44 -23.03 1.98
C ASP A 124 -13.04 -23.16 0.50
N GLU A 125 -13.20 -22.12 -0.33
CA GLU A 125 -12.98 -22.20 -1.78
C GLU A 125 -11.51 -22.37 -2.16
N LYS A 126 -10.56 -21.93 -1.32
CA LYS A 126 -9.11 -22.02 -1.56
C LYS A 126 -8.69 -21.46 -2.93
N LEU A 127 -9.16 -20.25 -3.23
CA LEU A 127 -8.90 -19.57 -4.48
C LEU A 127 -7.42 -19.16 -4.60
N PRO A 128 -6.87 -19.05 -5.83
CA PRO A 128 -5.54 -18.48 -6.03
C PRO A 128 -5.52 -17.03 -5.55
N VAL A 129 -4.36 -16.61 -5.06
CA VAL A 129 -4.16 -15.25 -4.53
C VAL A 129 -3.11 -14.54 -5.36
N LEU A 130 -3.41 -13.31 -5.80
CA LEU A 130 -2.48 -12.40 -6.46
C LEU A 130 -2.18 -11.23 -5.54
N VAL A 131 -0.92 -11.04 -5.17
CA VAL A 131 -0.46 -9.86 -4.43
C VAL A 131 0.34 -8.98 -5.37
N TYR A 132 -0.10 -7.74 -5.57
CA TYR A 132 0.49 -6.82 -6.54
C TYR A 132 1.28 -5.71 -5.85
N PHE A 133 2.53 -5.52 -6.29
CA PHE A 133 3.41 -4.41 -5.94
C PHE A 133 3.50 -3.46 -7.12
N TYR A 134 3.06 -2.22 -6.94
CA TYR A 134 3.09 -1.21 -7.99
C TYR A 134 4.52 -0.75 -8.32
N GLY A 135 4.73 -0.25 -9.54
CA GLY A 135 5.94 0.41 -9.98
C GLY A 135 5.98 1.89 -9.63
N GLY A 136 6.87 2.62 -10.29
CA GLY A 136 7.07 4.05 -10.10
C GLY A 136 8.43 4.39 -9.47
N GLY A 137 9.46 3.59 -9.75
CA GLY A 137 10.86 3.87 -9.38
C GLY A 137 11.14 3.90 -7.88
N PHE A 138 10.31 3.27 -7.04
CA PHE A 138 10.34 3.39 -5.59
C PHE A 138 10.13 4.84 -5.08
N ALA A 139 9.69 5.74 -5.95
CA ALA A 139 9.50 7.16 -5.67
C ALA A 139 8.03 7.59 -5.72
N ALA A 140 7.20 6.91 -6.51
CA ALA A 140 5.76 7.16 -6.62
C ALA A 140 4.99 5.85 -6.79
N GLY A 141 3.66 5.90 -6.67
CA GLY A 141 2.73 4.77 -6.83
C GLY A 141 1.76 4.64 -5.66
N ASP A 142 0.65 3.94 -5.91
CA ASP A 142 -0.39 3.72 -4.91
C ASP A 142 -1.23 2.50 -5.29
N GLY A 143 -1.52 1.63 -4.32
CA GLY A 143 -2.39 0.46 -4.50
C GLY A 143 -3.85 0.80 -4.84
N SER A 144 -4.23 2.08 -4.84
CA SER A 144 -5.56 2.55 -5.25
C SER A 144 -5.67 2.90 -6.74
N GLU A 145 -4.59 2.82 -7.50
CA GLU A 145 -4.60 3.19 -8.92
C GLU A 145 -5.54 2.30 -9.74
N TYR A 146 -6.27 2.90 -10.69
CA TYR A 146 -7.25 2.18 -11.51
C TYR A 146 -6.67 1.00 -12.29
N ARG A 147 -5.42 1.10 -12.73
CA ARG A 147 -4.73 0.02 -13.48
C ARG A 147 -4.54 -1.25 -12.66
N TYR A 148 -4.48 -1.12 -11.33
CA TYR A 148 -4.25 -2.23 -10.40
C TYR A 148 -5.51 -2.67 -9.67
N ASP A 149 -6.68 -2.12 -10.01
CA ASP A 149 -7.93 -2.48 -9.36
C ASP A 149 -8.17 -3.98 -9.44
N GLY A 150 -8.36 -4.59 -8.27
CA GLY A 150 -8.44 -6.04 -8.15
C GLY A 150 -9.77 -6.65 -8.61
N GLU A 151 -10.80 -5.84 -8.88
CA GLU A 151 -12.14 -6.34 -9.22
C GLU A 151 -12.14 -7.22 -10.47
N ASN A 152 -11.41 -6.81 -11.53
CA ASN A 152 -11.37 -7.56 -12.77
C ASN A 152 -10.67 -8.91 -12.64
N MET A 153 -9.67 -9.02 -11.77
CA MET A 153 -9.02 -10.30 -11.46
C MET A 153 -9.91 -11.15 -10.54
N ALA A 154 -10.61 -10.51 -9.61
CA ALA A 154 -11.58 -11.21 -8.77
C ALA A 154 -12.72 -11.81 -9.60
N LYS A 155 -13.22 -11.14 -10.64
CA LYS A 155 -14.20 -11.70 -11.59
C LYS A 155 -13.69 -12.97 -12.31
N LYS A 156 -12.37 -13.18 -12.33
CA LYS A 156 -11.73 -14.39 -12.88
C LYS A 156 -11.47 -15.48 -11.84
N GLY A 157 -11.97 -15.33 -10.63
CA GLY A 157 -11.80 -16.31 -9.54
C GLY A 157 -10.50 -16.20 -8.78
N ILE A 158 -9.87 -15.03 -8.75
CA ILE A 158 -8.58 -14.77 -8.08
C ILE A 158 -8.78 -13.77 -6.94
N VAL A 159 -8.44 -14.13 -5.71
CA VAL A 159 -8.36 -13.14 -4.61
C VAL A 159 -7.19 -12.21 -4.89
N THR A 160 -7.48 -10.93 -5.04
CA THR A 160 -6.47 -9.93 -5.42
C THR A 160 -6.18 -8.99 -4.27
N VAL A 161 -4.90 -8.74 -4.04
CA VAL A 161 -4.40 -7.83 -2.99
C VAL A 161 -3.49 -6.80 -3.62
N THR A 162 -3.73 -5.50 -3.40
CA THR A 162 -2.78 -4.43 -3.71
C THR A 162 -2.17 -3.90 -2.43
N VAL A 163 -0.89 -3.57 -2.44
CA VAL A 163 -0.12 -3.24 -1.24
C VAL A 163 0.52 -1.87 -1.37
N ASN A 164 0.28 -0.99 -0.40
CA ASN A 164 1.08 0.22 -0.22
C ASN A 164 2.36 -0.10 0.56
N TYR A 165 3.45 0.54 0.19
CA TYR A 165 4.73 0.43 0.88
C TYR A 165 5.43 1.79 0.88
N ARG A 166 6.32 2.02 1.85
CA ARG A 166 7.07 3.28 1.95
C ARG A 166 7.96 3.50 0.74
N LEU A 167 8.02 4.73 0.28
CA LEU A 167 8.73 5.17 -0.92
C LEU A 167 9.83 6.18 -0.56
N ASN A 168 10.70 6.45 -1.52
CA ASN A 168 11.73 7.50 -1.47
C ASN A 168 12.49 7.52 -0.15
N ILE A 169 12.77 8.69 0.42
CA ILE A 169 13.50 8.81 1.69
C ILE A 169 12.80 8.12 2.86
N PHE A 170 11.47 7.99 2.85
CA PHE A 170 10.73 7.32 3.92
C PHE A 170 10.89 5.80 3.90
N GLY A 171 11.08 5.22 2.70
CA GLY A 171 11.20 3.77 2.50
C GLY A 171 12.63 3.27 2.28
N PHE A 172 13.56 4.15 1.85
CA PHE A 172 14.87 3.69 1.34
C PHE A 172 16.06 4.51 1.87
N PHE A 173 15.89 5.24 2.97
CA PHE A 173 16.95 6.02 3.59
C PHE A 173 17.92 5.13 4.37
N SER A 174 19.22 5.23 4.06
CA SER A 174 20.29 4.57 4.79
C SER A 174 21.11 5.59 5.60
N HIS A 175 21.51 5.22 6.80
CA HIS A 175 22.38 6.03 7.64
C HIS A 175 23.14 5.14 8.63
N PRO A 176 24.41 5.44 9.00
CA PRO A 176 25.17 4.59 9.93
C PRO A 176 24.52 4.42 11.31
N GLU A 177 23.83 5.45 11.81
CA GLU A 177 23.11 5.35 13.08
C GLU A 177 21.89 4.39 12.96
N LEU A 178 21.18 4.40 11.82
CA LEU A 178 20.09 3.46 11.55
C LEU A 178 20.59 2.01 11.49
N SER A 179 21.71 1.78 10.82
CA SER A 179 22.32 0.45 10.76
C SER A 179 22.77 -0.06 12.14
N LYS A 180 23.20 0.84 13.04
CA LYS A 180 23.54 0.48 14.42
C LYS A 180 22.32 0.10 15.26
N GLU A 181 21.13 0.64 14.96
CA GLU A 181 19.89 0.29 15.66
C GLU A 181 19.40 -1.13 15.36
N THR A 182 19.84 -1.74 14.27
CA THR A 182 19.36 -3.06 13.84
C THR A 182 20.33 -4.19 14.20
N SER A 183 19.80 -5.35 14.55
CA SER A 183 20.60 -6.55 14.85
C SER A 183 21.37 -7.07 13.62
N TYR A 184 20.83 -6.84 12.42
CA TYR A 184 21.44 -7.23 11.14
C TYR A 184 22.39 -6.18 10.57
N LYS A 185 22.65 -5.07 11.30
CA LYS A 185 23.60 -4.01 10.92
C LYS A 185 23.40 -3.44 9.52
N GLY A 186 22.13 -3.19 9.15
CA GLY A 186 21.75 -2.63 7.84
C GLY A 186 20.58 -1.66 7.94
N SER A 187 20.46 -0.79 6.93
CA SER A 187 19.39 0.19 6.78
C SER A 187 19.05 0.38 5.29
N GLY A 188 17.94 1.07 4.98
CA GLY A 188 17.60 1.48 3.60
C GLY A 188 16.55 0.64 2.88
N ASN A 189 16.13 -0.50 3.39
CA ASN A 189 15.21 -1.41 2.69
C ASN A 189 13.82 -1.48 3.33
N TYR A 190 13.36 -0.40 3.97
CA TYR A 190 12.11 -0.40 4.74
C TYR A 190 10.89 -0.64 3.85
N GLY A 191 10.86 -0.08 2.62
CA GLY A 191 9.79 -0.34 1.66
C GLY A 191 9.69 -1.82 1.24
N LEU A 192 10.83 -2.51 1.08
CA LEU A 192 10.85 -3.96 0.81
C LEU A 192 10.43 -4.77 2.04
N LEU A 193 10.77 -4.31 3.24
CA LEU A 193 10.31 -4.94 4.49
C LEU A 193 8.81 -4.74 4.69
N ASP A 194 8.24 -3.61 4.25
CA ASP A 194 6.79 -3.37 4.27
C ASP A 194 6.06 -4.39 3.39
N GLN A 195 6.58 -4.67 2.19
CA GLN A 195 6.04 -5.70 1.31
C GLN A 195 6.11 -7.10 1.95
N ASN A 196 7.22 -7.42 2.62
CA ASN A 196 7.34 -8.67 3.38
C ASN A 196 6.32 -8.75 4.52
N ALA A 197 6.08 -7.65 5.24
CA ALA A 197 5.04 -7.60 6.29
C ALA A 197 3.64 -7.81 5.72
N ALA A 198 3.35 -7.23 4.54
CA ALA A 198 2.08 -7.47 3.85
C ALA A 198 1.93 -8.93 3.43
N LEU A 199 2.99 -9.58 2.94
CA LEU A 199 2.96 -11.02 2.63
C LEU A 199 2.70 -11.88 3.88
N LYS A 200 3.27 -11.53 5.03
CA LYS A 200 2.97 -12.21 6.31
C LYS A 200 1.51 -12.01 6.72
N TRP A 201 0.99 -10.79 6.55
CA TRP A 201 -0.43 -10.52 6.79
C TRP A 201 -1.33 -11.37 5.87
N VAL A 202 -0.98 -11.51 4.59
CA VAL A 202 -1.68 -12.36 3.63
C VAL A 202 -1.68 -13.81 4.09
N GLN A 203 -0.53 -14.35 4.49
CA GLN A 203 -0.44 -15.73 5.01
C GLN A 203 -1.35 -15.98 6.21
N ALA A 204 -1.45 -15.02 7.12
CA ALA A 204 -2.25 -15.13 8.34
C ALA A 204 -3.77 -14.97 8.10
N ASN A 205 -4.17 -14.21 7.08
CA ASN A 205 -5.56 -13.75 6.99
C ASN A 205 -6.29 -14.14 5.70
N ILE A 206 -5.58 -14.45 4.59
CA ILE A 206 -6.22 -14.52 3.26
C ILE A 206 -7.21 -15.68 3.14
N ALA A 207 -7.07 -16.73 3.95
CA ALA A 207 -8.05 -17.82 4.01
C ALA A 207 -9.45 -17.35 4.43
N LYS A 208 -9.53 -16.29 5.24
CA LYS A 208 -10.80 -15.68 5.66
C LYS A 208 -11.51 -14.95 4.53
N PHE A 209 -10.80 -14.67 3.45
CA PHE A 209 -11.30 -14.08 2.21
C PHE A 209 -11.47 -15.15 1.10
N GLY A 210 -11.43 -16.43 1.44
CA GLY A 210 -11.55 -17.56 0.51
C GLY A 210 -10.28 -17.86 -0.29
N GLY A 211 -9.16 -17.14 -0.05
CA GLY A 211 -7.88 -17.39 -0.69
C GLY A 211 -7.09 -18.54 -0.06
N ASP A 212 -6.27 -19.22 -0.85
CA ASP A 212 -5.35 -20.24 -0.36
C ASP A 212 -3.97 -19.63 -0.05
N PRO A 213 -3.53 -19.58 1.22
CA PRO A 213 -2.21 -19.08 1.57
C PRO A 213 -1.05 -19.87 0.94
N LYS A 214 -1.30 -21.08 0.46
CA LYS A 214 -0.31 -21.90 -0.27
C LYS A 214 -0.25 -21.59 -1.77
N ARG A 215 -1.15 -20.76 -2.29
CA ARG A 215 -1.26 -20.40 -3.71
C ARG A 215 -1.11 -18.91 -3.93
N VAL A 216 -0.19 -18.27 -3.19
CA VAL A 216 0.08 -16.83 -3.29
C VAL A 216 1.10 -16.59 -4.40
N THR A 217 0.69 -15.87 -5.44
CA THR A 217 1.56 -15.35 -6.50
C THR A 217 1.77 -13.86 -6.26
N ILE A 218 3.02 -13.42 -6.23
CA ILE A 218 3.37 -11.99 -6.23
C ILE A 218 3.55 -11.51 -7.65
N ALA A 219 3.11 -10.29 -7.93
CA ALA A 219 3.27 -9.67 -9.25
C ALA A 219 3.66 -8.19 -9.11
N GLY A 220 4.32 -7.65 -10.12
CA GLY A 220 4.66 -6.23 -10.17
C GLY A 220 5.30 -5.82 -11.48
N GLU A 221 5.17 -4.53 -11.77
CA GLU A 221 5.74 -3.89 -12.97
C GLU A 221 6.82 -2.90 -12.56
N SER A 222 7.90 -2.74 -13.36
CA SER A 222 8.99 -1.79 -13.13
C SER A 222 9.63 -1.98 -11.72
N ALA A 223 9.61 -0.96 -10.85
CA ALA A 223 10.06 -1.09 -9.46
C ALA A 223 9.27 -2.16 -8.68
N GLY A 224 8.01 -2.42 -9.05
CA GLY A 224 7.22 -3.54 -8.53
C GLY A 224 7.81 -4.90 -8.96
N SER A 225 8.32 -5.02 -10.18
CA SER A 225 9.04 -6.20 -10.65
C SER A 225 10.40 -6.37 -9.95
N ALA A 226 11.11 -5.27 -9.69
CA ALA A 226 12.30 -5.29 -8.85
C ALA A 226 11.97 -5.75 -7.42
N SER A 227 10.82 -5.33 -6.89
CA SER A 227 10.29 -5.80 -5.60
C SER A 227 10.01 -7.31 -5.61
N VAL A 228 9.38 -7.82 -6.68
CA VAL A 228 9.18 -9.26 -6.87
C VAL A 228 10.50 -10.01 -6.82
N SER A 229 11.53 -9.54 -7.54
CA SER A 229 12.87 -10.13 -7.51
C SER A 229 13.47 -10.11 -6.10
N ALA A 230 13.33 -8.99 -5.37
CA ALA A 230 13.83 -8.85 -4.01
C ALA A 230 13.12 -9.83 -3.04
N GLN A 231 11.80 -9.98 -3.13
CA GLN A 231 11.05 -10.91 -2.30
C GLN A 231 11.40 -12.38 -2.60
N MET A 232 11.61 -12.73 -3.89
CA MET A 232 12.06 -14.08 -4.28
C MET A 232 13.44 -14.42 -3.71
N ALA A 233 14.35 -13.46 -3.68
CA ALA A 233 15.72 -13.64 -3.17
C ALA A 233 15.80 -13.57 -1.64
N SER A 234 14.81 -12.97 -0.98
CA SER A 234 14.84 -12.71 0.45
C SER A 234 14.55 -13.97 1.28
N PRO A 235 15.42 -14.34 2.23
CA PRO A 235 15.12 -15.43 3.17
C PRO A 235 13.92 -15.13 4.07
N LEU A 236 13.55 -13.85 4.24
CA LEU A 236 12.37 -13.44 5.02
C LEU A 236 11.05 -13.81 4.34
N SER A 237 11.06 -13.99 3.01
CA SER A 237 9.89 -14.37 2.22
C SER A 237 9.82 -15.86 1.91
N LYS A 238 10.71 -16.66 2.50
CA LYS A 238 10.68 -18.12 2.37
C LYS A 238 9.33 -18.67 2.81
N ASN A 239 8.71 -19.49 1.97
CA ASN A 239 7.39 -20.11 2.17
C ASN A 239 6.19 -19.14 2.21
N LEU A 240 6.38 -17.85 1.89
CA LEU A 240 5.28 -16.89 1.80
C LEU A 240 4.67 -16.79 0.39
N ILE A 241 5.39 -17.28 -0.63
CA ILE A 241 5.03 -17.17 -2.04
C ILE A 241 5.15 -18.52 -2.74
N ALA A 242 4.22 -18.80 -3.65
CA ALA A 242 4.20 -19.99 -4.49
C ALA A 242 4.54 -19.69 -5.96
N GLY A 243 4.36 -18.44 -6.40
CA GLY A 243 4.63 -17.99 -7.76
C GLY A 243 5.03 -16.52 -7.81
N ALA A 244 5.63 -16.09 -8.92
CA ALA A 244 6.08 -14.74 -9.12
C ALA A 244 5.93 -14.32 -10.59
N ILE A 245 5.48 -13.08 -10.83
CA ILE A 245 5.33 -12.46 -12.14
C ILE A 245 6.04 -11.10 -12.08
N GLY A 246 7.12 -10.94 -12.84
CA GLY A 246 7.85 -9.68 -12.96
C GLY A 246 7.70 -9.12 -14.36
N GLU A 247 7.25 -7.86 -14.47
CA GLU A 247 7.06 -7.18 -15.74
C GLU A 247 7.96 -5.96 -15.82
N SER A 248 8.74 -5.83 -16.91
CA SER A 248 9.52 -4.63 -17.24
C SER A 248 10.48 -4.16 -16.14
N GLY A 249 11.11 -5.08 -15.41
CA GLY A 249 12.10 -4.75 -14.39
C GLY A 249 12.61 -5.96 -13.61
N SER A 250 13.77 -5.78 -12.97
CA SER A 250 14.34 -6.76 -12.05
C SER A 250 15.35 -6.07 -11.12
N LEU A 251 15.67 -6.70 -10.00
CA LEU A 251 16.72 -6.22 -9.09
C LEU A 251 18.07 -6.79 -9.53
N LEU A 252 18.71 -6.15 -10.51
CA LEU A 252 20.01 -6.59 -11.06
C LEU A 252 21.19 -6.09 -10.23
N THR A 253 21.05 -4.92 -9.61
CA THR A 253 22.09 -4.27 -8.82
C THR A 253 21.50 -3.66 -7.56
N ALA A 254 22.32 -3.53 -6.53
CA ALA A 254 21.99 -2.81 -5.32
C ALA A 254 23.15 -1.88 -4.96
N THR A 255 22.86 -0.70 -4.43
CA THR A 255 23.87 0.21 -3.89
C THR A 255 24.51 -0.43 -2.67
N PRO A 256 25.85 -0.53 -2.59
CA PRO A 256 26.54 -1.01 -1.40
C PRO A 256 26.11 -0.19 -0.16
N LEU A 257 25.97 -0.85 0.99
CA LEU A 257 25.50 -0.19 2.22
C LEU A 257 26.34 1.03 2.60
N ALA A 258 27.68 0.91 2.49
CA ALA A 258 28.59 2.01 2.82
C ALA A 258 28.36 3.25 1.96
N ASP A 259 28.08 3.07 0.66
CA ASP A 259 27.79 4.18 -0.26
C ASP A 259 26.43 4.79 0.03
N ALA A 260 25.41 3.97 0.30
CA ALA A 260 24.07 4.41 0.68
C ALA A 260 24.10 5.18 2.02
N GLU A 261 24.86 4.71 3.00
CA GLU A 261 25.04 5.39 4.28
C GLU A 261 25.75 6.74 4.12
N LYS A 262 26.74 6.83 3.25
CA LYS A 262 27.41 8.10 2.92
C LYS A 262 26.43 9.12 2.35
N LEU A 263 25.60 8.70 1.38
CA LEU A 263 24.54 9.57 0.84
C LEU A 263 23.58 10.03 1.94
N GLY A 264 23.26 9.16 2.89
CA GLY A 264 22.42 9.51 4.04
C GLY A 264 23.07 10.55 4.97
N VAL A 265 24.38 10.45 5.23
CA VAL A 265 25.13 11.46 6.01
C VAL A 265 25.17 12.78 5.26
N ASP A 266 25.41 12.76 3.95
CA ASP A 266 25.39 13.96 3.12
C ASP A 266 24.03 14.65 3.14
N PHE A 267 22.93 13.84 3.05
CA PHE A 267 21.57 14.36 3.20
C PHE A 267 21.33 14.96 4.59
N ALA A 268 21.72 14.28 5.67
CA ALA A 268 21.55 14.79 7.04
C ALA A 268 22.25 16.15 7.21
N THR A 269 23.46 16.28 6.67
CA THR A 269 24.22 17.53 6.68
C THR A 269 23.49 18.65 5.94
N LYS A 270 22.98 18.39 4.72
CA LYS A 270 22.18 19.36 3.95
C LYS A 270 20.89 19.74 4.66
N ALA A 271 20.27 18.78 5.36
CA ALA A 271 19.08 19.03 6.15
C ALA A 271 19.33 19.83 7.43
N GLY A 272 20.60 20.05 7.80
CA GLY A 272 20.99 20.75 9.04
C GLY A 272 20.82 19.87 10.29
N ALA A 273 20.67 18.56 10.14
CA ALA A 273 20.53 17.62 11.23
C ALA A 273 21.90 17.12 11.69
N LYS A 274 22.11 17.06 13.01
CA LYS A 274 23.36 16.60 13.63
C LYS A 274 23.28 15.15 14.10
N SER A 275 22.08 14.58 14.10
CA SER A 275 21.82 13.23 14.58
C SER A 275 20.58 12.64 13.90
N LEU A 276 20.42 11.32 14.00
CA LEU A 276 19.20 10.64 13.59
C LEU A 276 17.96 11.15 14.35
N LYS A 277 18.14 11.54 15.63
CA LYS A 277 17.06 12.14 16.43
C LYS A 277 16.57 13.45 15.81
N ASP A 278 17.48 14.31 15.33
CA ASP A 278 17.12 15.57 14.67
C ASP A 278 16.35 15.29 13.36
N LEU A 279 16.80 14.30 12.57
CA LEU A 279 16.09 13.86 11.36
C LEU A 279 14.68 13.34 11.64
N ARG A 280 14.52 12.53 12.70
CA ARG A 280 13.20 12.02 13.12
C ARG A 280 12.29 13.14 13.66
N ALA A 281 12.85 14.20 14.20
CA ALA A 281 12.09 15.34 14.70
C ALA A 281 11.53 16.25 13.59
N LEU A 282 12.07 16.17 12.36
CA LEU A 282 11.53 16.89 11.22
C LEU A 282 10.10 16.41 10.92
N SER A 283 9.20 17.35 10.64
CA SER A 283 7.88 17.01 10.11
C SER A 283 8.02 16.27 8.75
N THR A 284 6.98 15.55 8.36
CA THR A 284 6.91 14.88 7.06
C THR A 284 7.19 15.86 5.92
N PHE A 285 6.61 17.05 5.99
CA PHE A 285 6.76 18.11 4.98
C PHE A 285 8.18 18.65 4.92
N GLU A 286 8.79 18.98 6.07
CA GLU A 286 10.18 19.47 6.14
C GLU A 286 11.16 18.43 5.60
N LEU A 287 11.00 17.17 5.99
CA LEU A 287 11.85 16.07 5.50
C LEU A 287 11.71 15.89 3.98
N TYR A 288 10.48 15.92 3.49
CA TYR A 288 10.19 15.76 2.06
C TYR A 288 10.73 16.93 1.23
N GLN A 289 10.64 18.18 1.71
CA GLN A 289 11.18 19.34 1.00
C GLN A 289 12.71 19.37 0.95
N LYS A 290 13.39 18.73 1.89
CA LYS A 290 14.86 18.67 1.94
C LYS A 290 15.43 17.52 1.09
N TYR A 291 14.60 16.55 0.78
CA TYR A 291 14.92 15.41 -0.09
C TYR A 291 14.87 15.78 -1.57
#